data_92758a96bb210fef1d58243ca1fb37fc
#
_entry.id   92758a96bb210fef1d58243ca1fb37fc
#
_cell.length_a   1.000
_cell.length_b   1.000
_cell.length_c   1.000
_cell.angle_alpha   90.00
_cell.angle_beta   90.00
_cell.angle_gamma   90.00
#
_symmetry.space_group_name_H-M   'P 1'
#
loop_
_entity.id
_entity.type
_entity.pdbx_description
1 polymer ?
#
loop_
_entity_poly.entity_id
_entity_poly.type
_entity_poly.pdbx_seq_one_letter_code
_entity_poly.pdbx_strand_id
1 'polypeptide(L)'
;MLTADTPAKSFILNVKGHSGYYSCTKCCIEGEYHKGVCFPPIVAKLRNDNDFRNYSDEEYHLGECPLINIPNFDLVAQVPLDYMHLVCLGVVKKLFKLWTTDHLSVRLQVRKLCLISDRLLKHVSVFVPLEFQRKPRSLMVYKQWKATEFRQFLLYSGPVVLKDVVSIDVYNHFLSLHVAISILASNELHLKLINYAEELLRHFVISFEVLYGIHNSSHNIHGLLHLADDVKYHGTLDEFSAFKFENFMQQLKKMIQTTNRVVLVQ
;
A
#
# COMPACT_ATOMS: atom_id res chain seq x y z
N MET A 1 -0.02 -0.33 -19.57
CA MET A 1 -0.02 -0.50 -18.11
C MET A 1 -1.38 -0.12 -17.55
N LEU A 2 -1.94 -0.91 -16.65
CA LEU A 2 -3.21 -0.67 -15.95
C LEU A 2 -2.95 -0.39 -14.46
N THR A 3 -3.08 0.87 -14.05
CA THR A 3 -2.96 1.28 -12.64
C THR A 3 -4.36 1.48 -12.05
N ALA A 4 -4.69 0.73 -11.02
CA ALA A 4 -5.96 0.80 -10.32
C ALA A 4 -5.83 0.24 -8.89
N ASP A 5 -6.81 0.50 -8.03
CA ASP A 5 -6.92 -0.17 -6.73
C ASP A 5 -7.28 -1.66 -6.91
N THR A 6 -7.16 -2.45 -5.84
CA THR A 6 -7.42 -3.89 -5.92
C THR A 6 -8.87 -4.23 -6.33
N PRO A 7 -9.92 -3.56 -5.82
CA PRO A 7 -11.29 -3.78 -6.28
C PRO A 7 -11.49 -3.52 -7.78
N ALA A 8 -10.98 -2.41 -8.29
CA ALA A 8 -11.08 -2.09 -9.72
C ALA A 8 -10.29 -3.09 -10.58
N LYS A 9 -9.08 -3.49 -10.16
CA LYS A 9 -8.32 -4.54 -10.84
C LYS A 9 -9.08 -5.86 -10.91
N SER A 10 -9.64 -6.30 -9.79
CA SER A 10 -10.41 -7.54 -9.74
C SER A 10 -11.60 -7.50 -10.69
N PHE A 11 -12.29 -6.37 -10.74
CA PHE A 11 -13.42 -6.16 -11.65
C PHE A 11 -12.98 -6.17 -13.12
N ILE A 12 -11.93 -5.41 -13.46
CA ILE A 12 -11.45 -5.28 -14.84
C ILE A 12 -10.85 -6.60 -15.37
N LEU A 13 -10.09 -7.31 -14.52
CA LEU A 13 -9.48 -8.59 -14.90
C LEU A 13 -10.43 -9.78 -14.77
N ASN A 14 -11.59 -9.58 -14.18
CA ASN A 14 -12.58 -10.61 -13.85
C ASN A 14 -11.98 -11.76 -13.02
N VAL A 15 -11.30 -11.38 -11.93
CA VAL A 15 -10.61 -12.30 -11.01
C VAL A 15 -11.07 -12.09 -9.57
N LYS A 16 -10.74 -13.05 -8.68
CA LYS A 16 -11.08 -12.97 -7.25
C LYS A 16 -10.52 -11.71 -6.59
N GLY A 17 -11.36 -11.03 -5.81
CA GLY A 17 -11.01 -9.82 -5.07
C GLY A 17 -10.18 -10.12 -3.82
N HIS A 18 -9.64 -9.09 -3.19
CA HIS A 18 -8.70 -9.13 -2.06
C HIS A 18 -9.16 -9.89 -0.80
N SER A 19 -10.42 -10.27 -0.71
CA SER A 19 -10.97 -11.12 0.35
C SER A 19 -11.03 -12.61 -0.03
N GLY A 20 -10.67 -12.97 -1.24
CA GLY A 20 -10.63 -14.36 -1.72
C GLY A 20 -9.33 -15.06 -1.32
N TYR A 21 -9.38 -16.39 -1.19
CA TYR A 21 -8.21 -17.21 -0.83
C TYR A 21 -7.10 -17.16 -1.91
N TYR A 22 -7.44 -17.09 -3.19
CA TYR A 22 -6.51 -17.06 -4.32
C TYR A 22 -6.43 -15.65 -4.95
N SER A 23 -6.46 -14.60 -4.14
CA SER A 23 -6.62 -13.23 -4.62
C SER A 23 -5.32 -12.51 -4.98
N CYS A 24 -4.13 -13.06 -4.73
CA CYS A 24 -2.90 -12.39 -5.13
C CYS A 24 -2.79 -12.32 -6.66
N THR A 25 -2.59 -11.10 -7.17
CA THR A 25 -2.45 -10.85 -8.62
C THR A 25 -1.06 -11.19 -9.16
N LYS A 26 -0.09 -11.53 -8.30
CA LYS A 26 1.31 -11.74 -8.65
C LYS A 26 1.78 -13.18 -8.45
N CYS A 27 1.19 -13.93 -7.52
CA CYS A 27 1.53 -15.35 -7.31
C CYS A 27 0.29 -16.18 -6.99
N CYS A 28 0.43 -17.52 -7.10
CA CYS A 28 -0.64 -18.48 -6.86
C CYS A 28 -0.75 -18.88 -5.38
N ILE A 29 -0.52 -17.93 -4.46
CA ILE A 29 -0.64 -18.22 -3.02
C ILE A 29 -2.10 -18.47 -2.65
N GLU A 30 -2.32 -19.50 -1.86
CA GLU A 30 -3.59 -19.72 -1.17
C GLU A 30 -3.57 -19.03 0.19
N GLY A 31 -4.58 -18.25 0.48
CA GLY A 31 -4.79 -17.64 1.79
C GLY A 31 -5.39 -18.64 2.78
N GLU A 32 -5.23 -18.36 4.06
CA GLU A 32 -5.78 -19.14 5.17
C GLU A 32 -6.81 -18.31 5.95
N TYR A 33 -7.80 -18.98 6.57
CA TYR A 33 -8.81 -18.27 7.34
C TYR A 33 -8.41 -18.13 8.82
N HIS A 34 -8.07 -16.91 9.23
CA HIS A 34 -7.80 -16.51 10.62
C HIS A 34 -8.62 -15.28 11.00
N LYS A 35 -9.92 -15.41 11.27
CA LYS A 35 -10.89 -14.28 11.45
C LYS A 35 -11.09 -13.42 10.18
N GLY A 36 -10.53 -13.81 9.07
CA GLY A 36 -10.50 -13.22 7.74
C GLY A 36 -9.47 -13.96 6.90
N VAL A 37 -9.46 -13.73 5.60
CA VAL A 37 -8.44 -14.32 4.71
C VAL A 37 -7.09 -13.63 4.97
N CYS A 38 -6.10 -14.41 5.34
CA CYS A 38 -4.73 -14.02 5.64
C CYS A 38 -3.77 -14.77 4.73
N PHE A 39 -2.60 -14.21 4.49
CA PHE A 39 -1.61 -14.81 3.61
C PHE A 39 -0.32 -15.08 4.38
N PRO A 40 0.25 -16.30 4.28
CA PRO A 40 1.54 -16.61 4.90
C PRO A 40 2.66 -15.77 4.24
N PRO A 41 3.79 -15.55 4.95
CA PRO A 41 4.89 -14.69 4.51
C PRO A 41 5.81 -15.38 3.48
N ILE A 42 5.21 -16.06 2.51
CA ILE A 42 5.91 -16.81 1.44
C ILE A 42 5.43 -16.31 0.07
N VAL A 43 6.27 -16.50 -0.95
CA VAL A 43 5.90 -16.33 -2.35
C VAL A 43 5.71 -17.71 -2.96
N ALA A 44 4.50 -17.98 -3.47
CA ALA A 44 4.20 -19.16 -4.24
C ALA A 44 4.67 -18.99 -5.70
N LYS A 45 4.37 -19.96 -6.58
CA LYS A 45 4.62 -19.85 -8.02
C LYS A 45 4.12 -18.50 -8.54
N LEU A 46 4.99 -17.72 -9.19
CA LEU A 46 4.61 -16.45 -9.80
C LEU A 46 3.63 -16.68 -10.95
N ARG A 47 2.66 -15.80 -11.08
CA ARG A 47 1.76 -15.74 -12.22
C ARG A 47 2.50 -15.17 -13.44
N ASN A 48 2.10 -15.59 -14.62
CA ASN A 48 2.56 -15.02 -15.88
C ASN A 48 1.39 -14.89 -16.85
N ASP A 49 1.57 -14.11 -17.92
CA ASP A 49 0.52 -13.82 -18.91
C ASP A 49 -0.02 -15.09 -19.60
N ASN A 50 0.87 -16.06 -19.89
CA ASN A 50 0.45 -17.30 -20.56
C ASN A 50 -0.45 -18.15 -19.64
N ASP A 51 -0.07 -18.35 -18.38
CA ASP A 51 -0.90 -19.07 -17.41
C ASP A 51 -2.24 -18.34 -17.18
N PHE A 52 -2.22 -16.99 -17.16
CA PHE A 52 -3.43 -16.18 -17.03
C PHE A 52 -4.38 -16.38 -18.22
N ARG A 53 -3.88 -16.29 -19.45
CA ARG A 53 -4.67 -16.45 -20.69
C ARG A 53 -5.24 -17.87 -20.88
N ASN A 54 -4.52 -18.86 -20.37
CA ASN A 54 -4.93 -20.26 -20.43
C ASN A 54 -5.82 -20.68 -19.24
N TYR A 55 -6.15 -19.74 -18.34
CA TYR A 55 -6.94 -20.04 -17.12
C TYR A 55 -6.35 -21.17 -16.28
N SER A 56 -5.01 -21.28 -16.22
CA SER A 56 -4.30 -22.36 -15.55
C SER A 56 -4.55 -22.41 -14.02
N ASP A 57 -5.00 -21.32 -13.42
CA ASP A 57 -5.45 -21.24 -12.03
C ASP A 57 -6.96 -20.94 -12.04
N GLU A 58 -7.77 -22.01 -12.11
CA GLU A 58 -9.23 -21.90 -12.16
C GLU A 58 -9.80 -21.20 -10.93
N GLU A 59 -9.18 -21.38 -9.76
CA GLU A 59 -9.61 -20.76 -8.52
C GLU A 59 -9.40 -19.25 -8.46
N TYR A 60 -8.55 -18.71 -9.33
CA TYR A 60 -8.28 -17.27 -9.40
C TYR A 60 -9.29 -16.52 -10.27
N HIS A 61 -9.72 -17.12 -11.38
CA HIS A 61 -10.60 -16.51 -12.36
C HIS A 61 -12.08 -16.59 -11.95
N LEU A 62 -12.85 -15.54 -12.28
CA LEU A 62 -14.31 -15.51 -12.14
C LEU A 62 -15.01 -15.65 -13.49
N GLY A 63 -14.27 -15.43 -14.57
CA GLY A 63 -14.77 -15.51 -15.95
C GLY A 63 -13.79 -14.90 -16.93
N GLU A 64 -14.22 -14.64 -18.14
CA GLU A 64 -13.39 -14.10 -19.20
C GLU A 64 -12.95 -12.66 -18.90
N CYS A 65 -11.64 -12.38 -19.06
CA CYS A 65 -11.09 -11.06 -18.88
C CYS A 65 -11.35 -10.19 -20.13
N PRO A 66 -12.00 -9.02 -20.01
CA PRO A 66 -12.26 -8.14 -21.16
C PRO A 66 -11.01 -7.66 -21.89
N LEU A 67 -9.85 -7.64 -21.19
CA LEU A 67 -8.60 -7.16 -21.75
C LEU A 67 -7.80 -8.24 -22.50
N ILE A 68 -8.31 -9.49 -22.55
CA ILE A 68 -7.57 -10.63 -23.12
C ILE A 68 -7.20 -10.44 -24.59
N ASN A 69 -8.00 -9.67 -25.32
CA ASN A 69 -7.83 -9.41 -26.76
C ASN A 69 -6.96 -8.17 -27.05
N ILE A 70 -6.42 -7.48 -26.05
CA ILE A 70 -5.53 -6.35 -26.28
C ILE A 70 -4.17 -6.88 -26.73
N PRO A 71 -3.70 -6.50 -27.96
CA PRO A 71 -2.43 -6.96 -28.47
C PRO A 71 -1.26 -6.47 -27.60
N ASN A 72 -0.28 -7.33 -27.35
CA ASN A 72 0.94 -7.00 -26.61
C ASN A 72 0.71 -6.47 -25.19
N PHE A 73 -0.44 -6.78 -24.58
CA PHE A 73 -0.73 -6.42 -23.20
C PHE A 73 -0.56 -7.63 -22.29
N ASP A 74 0.47 -7.60 -21.44
CA ASP A 74 0.71 -8.61 -20.41
C ASP A 74 -0.24 -8.35 -19.22
N LEU A 75 -1.17 -9.30 -19.00
CA LEU A 75 -2.24 -9.19 -17.99
C LEU A 75 -1.75 -9.37 -16.55
N VAL A 76 -0.48 -9.70 -16.36
CA VAL A 76 0.16 -9.85 -15.04
C VAL A 76 1.22 -8.77 -14.83
N ALA A 77 2.21 -8.67 -15.74
CA ALA A 77 3.32 -7.74 -15.58
C ALA A 77 2.87 -6.28 -15.76
N GLN A 78 2.00 -5.99 -16.75
CA GLN A 78 1.53 -4.61 -16.99
C GLN A 78 0.35 -4.18 -16.10
N VAL A 79 0.08 -4.93 -15.03
CA VAL A 79 -0.92 -4.62 -13.99
C VAL A 79 -0.22 -4.52 -12.63
N PRO A 80 0.59 -3.44 -12.39
CA PRO A 80 1.38 -3.30 -11.17
C PRO A 80 0.50 -3.11 -9.92
N LEU A 81 1.09 -3.38 -8.77
CA LEU A 81 0.51 -3.06 -7.47
C LEU A 81 0.53 -1.55 -7.26
N ASP A 82 -0.61 -0.96 -6.95
CA ASP A 82 -0.66 0.48 -6.73
C ASP A 82 -0.08 0.88 -5.37
N TYR A 83 0.98 1.67 -5.40
CA TYR A 83 1.68 2.16 -4.21
C TYR A 83 0.77 2.92 -3.24
N MET A 84 -0.11 3.78 -3.76
CA MET A 84 -0.99 4.61 -2.93
C MET A 84 -1.95 3.74 -2.10
N HIS A 85 -2.62 2.79 -2.75
CA HIS A 85 -3.60 1.92 -2.08
C HIS A 85 -2.94 0.80 -1.30
N LEU A 86 -1.91 0.15 -1.85
CA LEU A 86 -1.23 -0.96 -1.17
C LEU A 86 -0.48 -0.49 0.08
N VAL A 87 0.43 0.48 -0.09
CA VAL A 87 1.35 0.89 0.98
C VAL A 87 0.73 1.96 1.87
N CYS A 88 0.33 3.11 1.30
CA CYS A 88 -0.10 4.25 2.11
C CYS A 88 -1.45 3.99 2.80
N LEU A 89 -2.48 3.64 2.04
CA LEU A 89 -3.83 3.39 2.56
C LEU A 89 -4.02 1.96 3.09
N GLY A 90 -3.21 1.01 2.64
CA GLY A 90 -3.22 -0.36 3.11
C GLY A 90 -2.32 -0.56 4.32
N VAL A 91 -1.02 -0.72 4.08
CA VAL A 91 -0.04 -1.13 5.10
C VAL A 91 0.14 -0.09 6.21
N VAL A 92 0.45 1.18 5.85
CA VAL A 92 0.70 2.22 6.88
C VAL A 92 -0.53 2.52 7.70
N LYS A 93 -1.70 2.65 7.05
CA LYS A 93 -2.97 2.83 7.76
C LYS A 93 -3.31 1.64 8.65
N LYS A 94 -2.96 0.41 8.24
CA LYS A 94 -3.13 -0.79 9.07
C LYS A 94 -2.22 -0.76 10.29
N LEU A 95 -0.97 -0.37 10.17
CA LEU A 95 -0.08 -0.15 11.33
C LEU A 95 -0.70 0.83 12.33
N PHE A 96 -1.26 1.95 11.85
CA PHE A 96 -1.94 2.90 12.71
C PHE A 96 -3.15 2.31 13.41
N LYS A 97 -3.95 1.49 12.72
CA LYS A 97 -5.07 0.76 13.33
C LYS A 97 -4.57 -0.16 14.44
N LEU A 98 -3.53 -0.95 14.19
CA LEU A 98 -2.94 -1.87 15.16
C LEU A 98 -2.43 -1.12 16.40
N TRP A 99 -1.74 0.01 16.20
CA TRP A 99 -1.21 0.81 17.31
C TRP A 99 -2.26 1.56 18.12
N THR A 100 -3.42 1.89 17.53
CA THR A 100 -4.43 2.75 18.19
C THR A 100 -5.64 2.01 18.71
N THR A 101 -6.14 0.99 18.01
CA THR A 101 -7.46 0.42 18.27
C THR A 101 -7.51 -1.10 18.37
N ASP A 102 -6.43 -1.79 18.11
CA ASP A 102 -6.38 -3.26 18.14
C ASP A 102 -6.25 -3.83 19.56
N HIS A 103 -6.04 -5.13 19.68
CA HIS A 103 -5.91 -5.84 20.94
C HIS A 103 -4.76 -5.25 21.79
N LEU A 104 -4.89 -5.34 23.12
CA LEU A 104 -3.93 -4.75 24.09
C LEU A 104 -2.49 -5.25 23.91
N SER A 105 -2.29 -6.44 23.36
CA SER A 105 -0.96 -7.00 23.11
C SER A 105 -0.16 -6.22 22.05
N VAL A 106 -0.83 -5.57 21.13
CA VAL A 106 -0.21 -4.84 20.00
C VAL A 106 -0.45 -3.33 20.05
N ARG A 107 -1.49 -2.92 20.79
CA ARG A 107 -1.86 -1.50 20.90
C ARG A 107 -0.86 -0.73 21.76
N LEU A 108 -0.49 0.46 21.28
CA LEU A 108 0.32 1.38 22.08
C LEU A 108 -0.50 2.01 23.23
N GLN A 109 0.15 2.24 24.36
CA GLN A 109 -0.45 2.99 25.45
C GLN A 109 -0.86 4.39 24.99
N VAL A 110 -1.96 4.92 25.52
CA VAL A 110 -2.47 6.26 25.18
C VAL A 110 -1.40 7.34 25.34
N ARG A 111 -0.59 7.27 26.41
CA ARG A 111 0.53 8.20 26.64
C ARG A 111 1.52 8.23 25.47
N LYS A 112 1.85 7.07 24.88
CA LYS A 112 2.74 6.97 23.72
C LYS A 112 2.10 7.57 22.47
N LEU A 113 0.81 7.32 22.24
CA LEU A 113 0.05 7.91 21.14
C LEU A 113 -0.02 9.45 21.25
N CYS A 114 -0.24 9.97 22.47
CA CYS A 114 -0.19 11.42 22.72
C CYS A 114 1.19 11.99 22.42
N LEU A 115 2.26 11.32 22.86
CA LEU A 115 3.62 11.77 22.63
C LEU A 115 3.98 11.80 21.14
N ILE A 116 3.58 10.78 20.35
CA ILE A 116 3.75 10.77 18.89
C ILE A 116 2.98 11.94 18.26
N SER A 117 1.73 12.15 18.69
CA SER A 117 0.90 13.24 18.20
C SER A 117 1.48 14.61 18.51
N ASP A 118 2.01 14.81 19.71
CA ASP A 118 2.68 16.06 20.12
C ASP A 118 3.94 16.31 19.29
N ARG A 119 4.76 15.28 19.06
CA ARG A 119 5.93 15.39 18.16
C ARG A 119 5.53 15.80 16.74
N LEU A 120 4.46 15.21 16.19
CA LEU A 120 3.94 15.57 14.88
C LEU A 120 3.48 17.03 14.82
N LEU A 121 2.69 17.46 15.82
CA LEU A 121 2.06 18.78 15.82
C LEU A 121 3.00 19.92 16.21
N LYS A 122 3.88 19.71 17.19
CA LYS A 122 4.71 20.76 17.80
C LYS A 122 6.12 20.82 17.22
N HIS A 123 6.67 19.66 16.83
CA HIS A 123 8.07 19.60 16.40
C HIS A 123 8.19 19.41 14.87
N VAL A 124 7.45 18.49 14.26
CA VAL A 124 7.57 18.22 12.83
C VAL A 124 6.85 19.26 12.00
N SER A 125 5.62 19.65 12.36
CA SER A 125 4.78 20.54 11.55
C SER A 125 5.39 21.91 11.28
N VAL A 126 6.29 22.37 12.14
CA VAL A 126 6.99 23.68 12.03
C VAL A 126 8.02 23.65 10.89
N PHE A 127 8.61 22.47 10.63
CA PHE A 127 9.68 22.30 9.64
C PHE A 127 9.18 21.71 8.32
N VAL A 128 7.86 21.45 8.17
CA VAL A 128 7.30 20.92 6.92
C VAL A 128 7.38 21.98 5.83
N PRO A 129 8.07 21.70 4.70
CA PRO A 129 8.14 22.60 3.56
C PRO A 129 6.76 22.91 2.97
N LEU A 130 6.64 24.05 2.28
CA LEU A 130 5.37 24.53 1.68
C LEU A 130 4.88 23.63 0.53
N GLU A 131 5.75 22.86 -0.06
CA GLU A 131 5.46 21.89 -1.11
C GLU A 131 4.56 20.74 -0.64
N PHE A 132 4.56 20.47 0.66
CA PHE A 132 3.61 19.52 1.23
C PHE A 132 2.23 20.15 1.34
N GLN A 133 1.25 19.57 0.65
CA GLN A 133 -0.14 20.05 0.62
C GLN A 133 -0.80 20.13 2.00
N ARG A 134 -0.31 19.35 2.97
CA ARG A 134 -0.87 19.26 4.32
C ARG A 134 0.23 19.18 5.37
N LYS A 135 0.01 19.91 6.46
CA LYS A 135 0.81 19.75 7.68
C LYS A 135 0.42 18.45 8.39
N PRO A 136 1.35 17.82 9.12
CA PRO A 136 1.06 16.65 9.94
C PRO A 136 -0.09 16.91 10.92
N ARG A 137 -0.96 15.94 11.07
CA ARG A 137 -2.05 15.96 12.06
C ARG A 137 -1.79 14.95 13.17
N SER A 138 -2.56 15.05 14.26
CA SER A 138 -2.52 14.07 15.35
C SER A 138 -2.79 12.65 14.84
N LEU A 139 -2.06 11.67 15.38
CA LEU A 139 -2.29 10.25 15.12
C LEU A 139 -3.71 9.81 15.54
N MET A 140 -4.30 10.47 16.52
CA MET A 140 -5.65 10.15 17.01
C MET A 140 -6.75 10.33 15.96
N VAL A 141 -6.50 11.15 14.94
CA VAL A 141 -7.44 11.38 13.83
C VAL A 141 -7.01 10.71 12.52
N TYR A 142 -6.16 9.70 12.59
CA TYR A 142 -5.60 9.02 11.39
C TYR A 142 -6.67 8.49 10.42
N LYS A 143 -7.87 8.16 10.91
CA LYS A 143 -8.97 7.70 10.07
C LYS A 143 -9.38 8.72 9.00
N GLN A 144 -9.12 10.01 9.26
CA GLN A 144 -9.39 11.12 8.36
C GLN A 144 -8.19 11.50 7.48
N TRP A 145 -7.03 10.87 7.70
CA TRP A 145 -5.84 11.16 6.92
C TRP A 145 -6.01 10.73 5.45
N LYS A 146 -5.44 11.51 4.57
CA LYS A 146 -5.36 11.19 3.14
C LYS A 146 -4.10 10.37 2.84
N ALA A 147 -4.06 9.73 1.69
CA ALA A 147 -2.91 8.93 1.26
C ALA A 147 -1.58 9.71 1.31
N THR A 148 -1.59 11.00 0.95
CA THR A 148 -0.42 11.88 1.02
C THR A 148 0.10 12.08 2.45
N GLU A 149 -0.76 12.06 3.47
CA GLU A 149 -0.37 12.19 4.87
C GLU A 149 0.27 10.89 5.38
N PHE A 150 -0.26 9.72 4.99
CA PHE A 150 0.38 8.43 5.27
C PHE A 150 1.73 8.30 4.57
N ARG A 151 1.84 8.77 3.31
CA ARG A 151 3.11 8.84 2.58
C ARG A 151 4.12 9.74 3.29
N GLN A 152 3.70 10.94 3.70
CA GLN A 152 4.54 11.87 4.45
C GLN A 152 5.03 11.28 5.77
N PHE A 153 4.14 10.57 6.49
CA PHE A 153 4.53 9.89 7.71
C PHE A 153 5.55 8.78 7.42
N LEU A 154 5.28 7.93 6.45
CA LEU A 154 6.16 6.82 6.11
C LEU A 154 7.56 7.30 5.70
N LEU A 155 7.65 8.28 4.80
CA LEU A 155 8.93 8.68 4.19
C LEU A 155 9.72 9.71 4.99
N TYR A 156 9.08 10.49 5.87
CA TYR A 156 9.75 11.63 6.50
C TYR A 156 9.57 11.69 8.02
N SER A 157 8.35 11.76 8.53
CA SER A 157 8.13 12.06 9.93
C SER A 157 8.14 10.84 10.86
N GLY A 158 7.75 9.67 10.35
CA GLY A 158 7.64 8.42 11.13
C GLY A 158 8.92 8.04 11.86
N PRO A 159 10.10 7.96 11.18
CA PRO A 159 11.35 7.63 11.85
C PRO A 159 11.68 8.55 13.04
N VAL A 160 11.36 9.85 12.93
CA VAL A 160 11.64 10.83 13.98
C VAL A 160 10.68 10.71 15.14
N VAL A 161 9.37 10.62 14.87
CA VAL A 161 8.36 10.66 15.94
C VAL A 161 8.20 9.35 16.70
N LEU A 162 8.54 8.22 16.08
CA LEU A 162 8.47 6.89 16.67
C LEU A 162 9.70 6.55 17.54
N LYS A 163 10.86 7.17 17.23
CA LYS A 163 12.11 6.90 17.92
C LYS A 163 11.96 7.10 19.43
N ASP A 164 12.39 6.11 20.21
CA ASP A 164 12.37 6.08 21.68
C ASP A 164 10.94 6.16 22.30
N VAL A 165 9.89 6.03 21.48
CA VAL A 165 8.50 6.01 21.96
C VAL A 165 7.92 4.58 21.88
N VAL A 166 8.13 3.89 20.78
CA VAL A 166 7.73 2.49 20.61
C VAL A 166 8.85 1.54 21.06
N SER A 167 8.57 0.24 21.14
CA SER A 167 9.65 -0.73 21.41
C SER A 167 10.64 -0.76 20.25
N ILE A 168 11.85 -1.21 20.52
CA ILE A 168 12.91 -1.30 19.50
C ILE A 168 12.50 -2.22 18.34
N ASP A 169 11.77 -3.29 18.62
CA ASP A 169 11.31 -4.22 17.60
C ASP A 169 10.27 -3.58 16.67
N VAL A 170 9.29 -2.86 17.23
CA VAL A 170 8.30 -2.09 16.46
C VAL A 170 8.96 -0.97 15.67
N TYR A 171 9.96 -0.32 16.23
CA TYR A 171 10.71 0.73 15.55
C TYR A 171 11.51 0.18 14.38
N ASN A 172 12.30 -0.88 14.58
CA ASN A 172 13.10 -1.50 13.52
C ASN A 172 12.20 -2.09 12.43
N HIS A 173 11.08 -2.70 12.81
CA HIS A 173 10.07 -3.17 11.86
C HIS A 173 9.52 -2.02 11.00
N PHE A 174 9.18 -0.87 11.59
CA PHE A 174 8.76 0.30 10.82
C PHE A 174 9.88 0.85 9.92
N LEU A 175 11.13 0.89 10.43
CA LEU A 175 12.29 1.33 9.65
C LEU A 175 12.56 0.44 8.44
N SER A 176 12.36 -0.87 8.52
CA SER A 176 12.54 -1.76 7.36
C SER A 176 11.58 -1.39 6.22
N LEU A 177 10.31 -1.07 6.54
CA LEU A 177 9.35 -0.56 5.56
C LEU A 177 9.75 0.83 5.03
N HIS A 178 10.11 1.75 5.94
CA HIS A 178 10.53 3.10 5.59
C HIS A 178 11.70 3.09 4.60
N VAL A 179 12.77 2.35 4.90
CA VAL A 179 13.96 2.29 4.05
C VAL A 179 13.65 1.63 2.70
N ALA A 180 12.93 0.50 2.71
CA ALA A 180 12.55 -0.18 1.48
C ALA A 180 11.76 0.74 0.54
N ILE A 181 10.72 1.39 1.06
CA ILE A 181 9.88 2.29 0.24
C ILE A 181 10.64 3.54 -0.19
N SER A 182 11.55 4.07 0.64
CA SER A 182 12.41 5.20 0.27
C SER A 182 13.34 4.85 -0.91
N ILE A 183 13.88 3.63 -0.91
CA ILE A 183 14.69 3.13 -2.03
C ILE A 183 13.82 3.01 -3.29
N LEU A 184 12.68 2.33 -3.21
CA LEU A 184 11.80 2.07 -4.35
C LEU A 184 11.14 3.34 -4.93
N ALA A 185 11.01 4.40 -4.14
CA ALA A 185 10.49 5.71 -4.58
C ALA A 185 11.58 6.65 -5.13
N SER A 186 12.86 6.32 -4.99
CA SER A 186 13.98 7.16 -5.41
C SER A 186 14.48 6.80 -6.81
N ASN A 187 14.59 7.78 -7.71
CA ASN A 187 15.12 7.60 -9.07
C ASN A 187 16.56 7.07 -9.11
N GLU A 188 17.34 7.33 -8.08
CA GLU A 188 18.74 6.92 -8.03
C GLU A 188 18.95 5.63 -7.24
N LEU A 189 18.28 5.53 -6.07
CA LEU A 189 18.53 4.43 -5.14
C LEU A 189 17.96 3.11 -5.64
N HIS A 190 16.79 3.11 -6.32
CA HIS A 190 16.19 1.87 -6.80
C HIS A 190 17.10 1.13 -7.76
N LEU A 191 17.84 1.82 -8.64
CA LEU A 191 18.76 1.19 -9.58
C LEU A 191 19.92 0.43 -8.90
N LYS A 192 20.33 0.87 -7.70
CA LYS A 192 21.48 0.33 -6.98
C LYS A 192 21.11 -0.63 -5.87
N LEU A 193 19.96 -0.40 -5.22
CA LEU A 193 19.60 -1.03 -3.95
C LEU A 193 18.28 -1.80 -4.00
N ILE A 194 17.74 -2.09 -5.20
CA ILE A 194 16.43 -2.75 -5.34
C ILE A 194 16.39 -4.12 -4.66
N ASN A 195 17.46 -4.91 -4.76
CA ASN A 195 17.51 -6.22 -4.10
C ASN A 195 17.54 -6.07 -2.56
N TYR A 196 18.22 -5.05 -2.05
CA TYR A 196 18.19 -4.76 -0.61
C TYR A 196 16.79 -4.30 -0.16
N ALA A 197 16.08 -3.51 -0.97
CA ALA A 197 14.70 -3.14 -0.68
C ALA A 197 13.77 -4.36 -0.67
N GLU A 198 13.96 -5.32 -1.59
CA GLU A 198 13.24 -6.59 -1.63
C GLU A 198 13.46 -7.41 -0.36
N GLU A 199 14.71 -7.54 0.10
CA GLU A 199 15.04 -8.22 1.36
C GLU A 199 14.41 -7.54 2.57
N LEU A 200 14.42 -6.20 2.62
CA LEU A 200 13.76 -5.44 3.68
C LEU A 200 12.24 -5.64 3.70
N LEU A 201 11.59 -5.68 2.54
CA LEU A 201 10.15 -5.95 2.45
C LEU A 201 9.83 -7.38 2.88
N ARG A 202 10.65 -8.37 2.50
CA ARG A 202 10.52 -9.75 2.97
C ARG A 202 10.68 -9.82 4.49
N HIS A 203 11.71 -9.18 5.04
CA HIS A 203 11.90 -9.08 6.49
C HIS A 203 10.70 -8.43 7.18
N PHE A 204 10.17 -7.35 6.62
CA PHE A 204 8.99 -6.68 7.14
C PHE A 204 7.79 -7.62 7.22
N VAL A 205 7.49 -8.37 6.15
CA VAL A 205 6.32 -9.27 6.10
C VAL A 205 6.46 -10.42 7.10
N ILE A 206 7.65 -11.02 7.22
CA ILE A 206 7.93 -12.08 8.21
C ILE A 206 7.79 -11.54 9.64
N SER A 207 8.43 -10.42 9.93
CA SER A 207 8.39 -9.79 11.26
C SER A 207 6.99 -9.26 11.62
N PHE A 208 6.17 -8.91 10.62
CA PHE A 208 4.80 -8.46 10.81
C PHE A 208 3.95 -9.55 11.48
N GLU A 209 4.08 -10.79 11.03
CA GLU A 209 3.36 -11.92 11.62
C GLU A 209 3.77 -12.14 13.09
N VAL A 210 5.06 -12.07 13.38
CA VAL A 210 5.60 -12.21 14.75
C VAL A 210 5.08 -11.11 15.68
N LEU A 211 5.07 -9.86 15.22
CA LEU A 211 4.70 -8.71 16.03
C LEU A 211 3.18 -8.53 16.20
N TYR A 212 2.41 -8.84 15.16
CA TYR A 212 0.98 -8.49 15.10
C TYR A 212 0.07 -9.72 14.93
N GLY A 213 0.62 -10.91 14.73
CA GLY A 213 -0.11 -12.16 14.54
C GLY A 213 -0.58 -12.38 13.11
N ILE A 214 -0.67 -13.66 12.71
CA ILE A 214 -1.03 -14.07 11.34
C ILE A 214 -2.39 -13.55 10.90
N HIS A 215 -3.36 -13.45 11.82
CA HIS A 215 -4.71 -12.90 11.52
C HIS A 215 -4.70 -11.44 11.02
N ASN A 216 -3.56 -10.77 11.12
CA ASN A 216 -3.34 -9.43 10.59
C ASN A 216 -2.59 -9.43 9.25
N SER A 217 -2.07 -10.57 8.79
CA SER A 217 -1.32 -10.70 7.52
C SER A 217 -2.27 -10.69 6.32
N SER A 218 -2.78 -9.52 5.97
CA SER A 218 -3.76 -9.31 4.90
C SER A 218 -3.12 -9.34 3.51
N HIS A 219 -3.97 -9.39 2.47
CA HIS A 219 -3.58 -9.24 1.08
C HIS A 219 -2.57 -8.08 0.83
N ASN A 220 -2.76 -6.91 1.47
CA ASN A 220 -1.83 -5.80 1.31
C ASN A 220 -0.46 -6.05 1.94
N ILE A 221 -0.39 -6.77 3.06
CA ILE A 221 0.88 -7.15 3.68
C ILE A 221 1.63 -8.12 2.76
N HIS A 222 0.95 -9.16 2.27
CA HIS A 222 1.53 -10.09 1.32
C HIS A 222 1.98 -9.41 0.02
N GLY A 223 1.19 -8.46 -0.50
CA GLY A 223 1.52 -7.71 -1.72
C GLY A 223 2.88 -7.00 -1.69
N LEU A 224 3.40 -6.66 -0.50
CA LEU A 224 4.73 -6.06 -0.37
C LEU A 224 5.85 -6.95 -0.93
N LEU A 225 5.67 -8.28 -0.89
CA LEU A 225 6.65 -9.25 -1.41
C LEU A 225 6.89 -9.13 -2.93
N HIS A 226 5.95 -8.52 -3.65
CA HIS A 226 6.00 -8.38 -5.11
C HIS A 226 6.29 -6.95 -5.59
N LEU A 227 6.37 -5.99 -4.65
CA LEU A 227 6.45 -4.57 -5.01
C LEU A 227 7.79 -4.22 -5.69
N ALA A 228 8.88 -4.87 -5.28
CA ALA A 228 10.20 -4.67 -5.90
C ALA A 228 10.24 -5.16 -7.35
N ASP A 229 9.51 -6.24 -7.68
CA ASP A 229 9.44 -6.75 -9.05
C ASP A 229 8.67 -5.79 -9.97
N ASP A 230 7.59 -5.17 -9.47
CA ASP A 230 6.90 -4.11 -10.21
C ASP A 230 7.82 -2.91 -10.46
N VAL A 231 8.66 -2.52 -9.49
CA VAL A 231 9.65 -1.44 -9.67
C VAL A 231 10.75 -1.83 -10.67
N LYS A 232 11.22 -3.09 -10.68
CA LYS A 232 12.16 -3.58 -11.70
C LYS A 232 11.60 -3.46 -13.12
N TYR A 233 10.30 -3.64 -13.27
CA TYR A 233 9.63 -3.64 -14.57
C TYR A 233 9.15 -2.25 -15.02
N HIS A 234 8.66 -1.42 -14.10
CA HIS A 234 7.96 -0.17 -14.41
C HIS A 234 8.71 1.11 -14.02
N GLY A 235 9.86 1.00 -13.35
CA GLY A 235 10.54 2.16 -12.75
C GLY A 235 10.07 2.43 -11.33
N THR A 236 10.25 3.66 -10.84
CA THR A 236 9.95 4.01 -9.43
C THR A 236 8.46 3.93 -9.09
N LEU A 237 8.16 3.79 -7.79
CA LEU A 237 6.79 3.70 -7.28
C LEU A 237 5.88 4.86 -7.76
N ASP A 238 6.44 6.05 -7.97
CA ASP A 238 5.67 7.21 -8.41
C ASP A 238 5.28 7.15 -9.91
N GLU A 239 5.97 6.33 -10.71
CA GLU A 239 5.69 6.21 -12.15
C GLU A 239 4.38 5.46 -12.42
N PHE A 240 4.05 4.47 -11.60
CA PHE A 240 2.85 3.66 -11.75
C PHE A 240 1.82 3.82 -10.61
N SER A 241 1.96 4.86 -9.79
CA SER A 241 1.04 5.12 -8.68
C SER A 241 -0.25 5.82 -9.11
N ALA A 242 -1.36 5.47 -8.45
CA ALA A 242 -2.67 6.10 -8.63
C ALA A 242 -2.73 7.57 -8.15
N PHE A 243 -1.72 8.09 -7.45
CA PHE A 243 -1.71 9.49 -7.01
C PHE A 243 -1.97 10.50 -8.15
N LYS A 244 -1.40 10.27 -9.33
CA LYS A 244 -1.58 11.13 -10.50
C LYS A 244 -3.04 11.13 -10.97
N PHE A 245 -3.65 9.96 -11.01
CA PHE A 245 -5.02 9.77 -11.49
C PHE A 245 -6.05 10.33 -10.49
N GLU A 246 -5.86 10.11 -9.20
CA GLU A 246 -6.72 10.66 -8.15
C GLU A 246 -6.72 12.20 -8.17
N ASN A 247 -5.56 12.82 -8.35
CA ASN A 247 -5.46 14.27 -8.49
C ASN A 247 -6.23 14.79 -9.72
N PHE A 248 -6.12 14.10 -10.86
CA PHE A 248 -6.83 14.47 -12.08
C PHE A 248 -8.35 14.29 -11.92
N MET A 249 -8.81 13.21 -11.31
CA MET A 249 -10.22 12.98 -11.01
C MET A 249 -10.82 14.07 -10.10
N GLN A 250 -10.04 14.61 -9.17
CA GLN A 250 -10.48 15.75 -8.35
C GLN A 250 -10.67 17.02 -9.19
N GLN A 251 -9.82 17.27 -10.19
CA GLN A 251 -9.98 18.40 -11.10
C GLN A 251 -11.25 18.24 -11.94
N LEU A 252 -11.49 17.07 -12.52
CA LEU A 252 -12.71 16.77 -13.28
C LEU A 252 -13.97 16.97 -12.44
N LYS A 253 -13.98 16.47 -11.19
CA LYS A 253 -15.12 16.68 -10.27
C LYS A 253 -15.39 18.16 -10.01
N LYS A 254 -14.35 18.99 -9.84
CA LYS A 254 -14.52 20.43 -9.66
C LYS A 254 -15.12 21.09 -10.91
N MET A 255 -14.68 20.71 -12.12
CA MET A 255 -15.23 21.22 -13.37
C MET A 255 -16.72 20.90 -13.51
N ILE A 256 -17.14 19.67 -13.22
CA ILE A 256 -18.54 19.25 -13.27
C ILE A 256 -19.39 20.04 -12.26
N GLN A 257 -18.89 20.23 -11.04
CA GLN A 257 -19.61 20.98 -10.00
C GLN A 257 -19.79 22.47 -10.34
N THR A 258 -18.80 23.10 -11.00
CA THR A 258 -18.93 24.48 -11.46
C THR A 258 -19.92 24.60 -12.61
N THR A 259 -19.97 23.66 -13.53
CA THR A 259 -20.89 23.65 -14.66
C THR A 259 -22.37 23.50 -14.19
N ASN A 260 -22.63 22.62 -13.22
CA ASN A 260 -23.98 22.46 -12.64
C ASN A 260 -24.47 23.68 -11.85
N ARG A 261 -23.60 24.52 -11.32
CA ARG A 261 -23.97 25.79 -10.68
C ARG A 261 -24.39 26.88 -11.68
N VAL A 262 -23.84 26.85 -12.88
CA VAL A 262 -24.21 27.83 -13.94
C VAL A 262 -25.56 27.53 -14.56
N VAL A 263 -25.99 26.27 -14.58
CA VAL A 263 -27.30 25.85 -15.14
C VAL A 263 -28.47 26.15 -14.19
N LEU A 264 -28.21 26.39 -12.90
CA LEU A 264 -29.25 26.74 -11.92
C LEU A 264 -29.52 28.26 -11.76
N VAL A 265 -28.92 29.11 -12.62
CA VAL A 265 -29.05 30.58 -12.59
C VAL A 265 -29.63 31.11 -13.90
N GLN A 266 -30.25 30.27 -14.75
CA GLN A 266 -31.04 30.72 -15.91
C GLN A 266 -32.52 30.42 -15.70
#